data_f1f9a0afbfdf2771af3fb1dbf2d986d8
#
_entry.id   f1f9a0afbfdf2771af3fb1dbf2d986d8
#
_cell.length_a   1.000
_cell.length_b   1.000
_cell.length_c   1.000
_cell.angle_alpha   90.00
_cell.angle_beta   90.00
_cell.angle_gamma   90.00
#
_symmetry.space_group_name_H-M   'P 1'
#
loop_
_entity.id
_entity.type
_entity.pdbx_description
1 polymer ?
#
loop_
_entity_poly.entity_id
_entity_poly.type
_entity_poly.pdbx_seq_one_letter_code
_entity_poly.pdbx_strand_id
1 'polypeptide(L)'
;MGVTAQRHYRGCVCVDDIPKLGLGDFAIVNSLTKQRLLNSRDDDDNDEKRSAGHWTVLFSGYNVHEGGPLSYFDSFGVWPQNSDFVKACLDQSEYILYNNICVQNVFASTCPQHILFVIYHWLSGKCLSEILRDKYDITTLSATKNDNIVTEFYNTNFI
;
A
#
# COMPACT_ATOMS: atom_id res chain seq x y z
N MET A 1 21.04 -23.13 -6.42
CA MET A 1 19.99 -23.33 -5.42
C MET A 1 19.37 -21.97 -5.15
N GLY A 2 18.17 -21.72 -5.68
CA GLY A 2 17.49 -20.46 -5.47
C GLY A 2 16.97 -20.37 -4.03
N VAL A 3 17.48 -19.43 -3.26
CA VAL A 3 16.89 -19.07 -1.97
C VAL A 3 15.55 -18.42 -2.31
N THR A 4 14.45 -19.14 -2.10
CA THR A 4 13.12 -18.53 -2.09
C THR A 4 13.09 -17.60 -0.88
N ALA A 5 13.26 -16.31 -1.12
CA ALA A 5 13.11 -15.30 -0.07
C ALA A 5 11.71 -15.47 0.52
N GLN A 6 11.65 -15.85 1.79
CA GLN A 6 10.40 -16.03 2.50
C GLN A 6 9.83 -14.63 2.73
N ARG A 7 8.66 -14.38 2.17
CA ARG A 7 7.99 -13.08 2.23
C ARG A 7 7.24 -12.95 3.55
N HIS A 8 7.42 -11.85 4.24
CA HIS A 8 6.85 -11.67 5.56
C HIS A 8 6.00 -10.41 5.63
N TYR A 9 4.76 -10.60 6.07
CA TYR A 9 3.90 -9.51 6.47
C TYR A 9 4.36 -8.92 7.81
N ARG A 10 4.61 -7.60 7.83
CA ARG A 10 5.10 -6.88 9.02
C ARG A 10 3.99 -6.14 9.76
N GLY A 11 2.74 -6.36 9.40
CA GLY A 11 1.59 -5.82 10.11
C GLY A 11 0.94 -4.61 9.43
N CYS A 12 -0.16 -4.15 10.03
CA CYS A 12 -0.75 -2.84 9.75
C CYS A 12 -0.11 -1.83 10.72
N VAL A 13 0.48 -0.79 10.16
CA VAL A 13 1.24 0.21 10.92
C VAL A 13 0.71 1.62 10.62
N CYS A 14 0.97 2.57 11.51
CA CYS A 14 0.71 3.98 11.26
C CYS A 14 1.84 4.60 10.43
N VAL A 15 1.55 5.69 9.74
CA VAL A 15 2.50 6.39 8.88
C VAL A 15 3.76 6.90 9.63
N ASP A 16 3.67 7.07 10.93
CA ASP A 16 4.75 7.49 11.83
C ASP A 16 5.44 6.33 12.58
N ASP A 17 5.15 5.06 12.21
CA ASP A 17 5.68 3.87 12.88
C ASP A 17 6.11 2.78 11.89
N ILE A 18 6.87 3.15 10.89
CA ILE A 18 7.30 2.24 9.82
C ILE A 18 8.38 1.30 10.34
N PRO A 19 8.16 -0.03 10.28
CA PRO A 19 9.15 -1.01 10.71
C PRO A 19 10.32 -1.08 9.73
N LYS A 20 11.44 -1.61 10.19
CA LYS A 20 12.51 -2.03 9.29
C LYS A 20 12.05 -3.22 8.46
N LEU A 21 12.08 -3.09 7.15
CA LEU A 21 11.71 -4.12 6.21
C LEU A 21 12.96 -4.83 5.67
N GLY A 22 13.00 -6.14 5.83
CA GLY A 22 13.96 -7.00 5.14
C GLY A 22 13.51 -7.29 3.71
N LEU A 23 14.38 -7.89 2.92
CA LEU A 23 14.07 -8.28 1.54
C LEU A 23 12.85 -9.21 1.50
N GLY A 24 11.84 -8.85 0.69
CA GLY A 24 10.60 -9.61 0.57
C GLY A 24 9.56 -9.32 1.66
N ASP A 25 9.82 -8.37 2.55
CA ASP A 25 8.84 -7.93 3.54
C ASP A 25 7.88 -6.89 2.96
N PHE A 26 6.69 -6.80 3.56
CA PHE A 26 5.73 -5.73 3.28
C PHE A 26 4.95 -5.33 4.53
N ALA A 27 4.50 -4.08 4.56
CA ALA A 27 3.64 -3.55 5.61
C ALA A 27 2.46 -2.79 4.99
N ILE A 28 1.27 -2.96 5.56
CA ILE A 28 0.10 -2.12 5.23
C ILE A 28 0.20 -0.87 6.10
N VAL A 29 0.13 0.30 5.46
CA VAL A 29 0.35 1.59 6.14
C VAL A 29 -0.95 2.37 6.16
N ASN A 30 -1.38 2.80 7.36
CA ASN A 30 -2.47 3.75 7.51
C ASN A 30 -1.91 5.18 7.48
N SER A 31 -2.56 6.07 6.76
CA SER A 31 -2.16 7.48 6.65
C SER A 31 -2.28 8.28 7.96
N LEU A 32 -2.97 7.74 8.96
CA LEU A 32 -3.06 8.34 10.28
C LEU A 32 -1.80 8.10 11.10
N THR A 33 -1.41 9.08 11.91
CA THR A 33 -0.40 8.89 12.96
C THR A 33 -0.98 8.09 14.11
N LYS A 34 -0.10 7.44 14.91
CA LYS A 34 -0.49 6.74 16.14
C LYS A 34 -1.36 7.61 17.04
N GLN A 35 -0.97 8.87 17.24
CA GLN A 35 -1.70 9.79 18.11
C GLN A 35 -3.12 10.05 17.61
N ARG A 36 -3.31 10.23 16.31
CA ARG A 36 -4.66 10.43 15.72
C ARG A 36 -5.50 9.18 15.82
N LEU A 37 -4.91 8.01 15.60
CA LEU A 37 -5.60 6.73 15.71
C LEU A 37 -6.06 6.44 17.16
N LEU A 38 -5.25 6.79 18.14
CA LEU A 38 -5.62 6.65 19.57
C LEU A 38 -6.75 7.62 19.95
N ASN A 39 -6.62 8.89 19.58
CA ASN A 39 -7.62 9.90 19.88
C ASN A 39 -8.98 9.60 19.23
N SER A 40 -9.01 8.96 18.05
CA SER A 40 -10.26 8.55 17.41
C SER A 40 -11.01 7.41 18.11
N ARG A 41 -10.38 6.75 19.07
CA ARG A 41 -11.01 5.69 19.89
C ARG A 41 -11.66 6.20 21.17
N ASP A 42 -11.22 7.35 21.63
CA ASP A 42 -11.65 7.93 22.93
C ASP A 42 -12.84 8.89 22.80
N ASP A 43 -13.16 9.34 21.58
CA ASP A 43 -14.32 10.20 21.32
C ASP A 43 -15.60 9.36 21.20
N ASP A 44 -16.29 9.18 22.33
CA ASP A 44 -17.62 8.59 22.40
C ASP A 44 -18.66 9.40 21.62
N ASP A 45 -19.57 8.70 20.94
CA ASP A 45 -20.91 9.09 20.49
C ASP A 45 -21.12 9.93 19.22
N ASN A 46 -20.15 10.12 18.32
CA ASN A 46 -20.48 10.63 16.97
C ASN A 46 -19.87 9.79 15.87
N ASP A 47 -20.59 8.77 15.44
CA ASP A 47 -20.21 7.82 14.36
C ASP A 47 -19.90 8.48 12.99
N GLU A 48 -20.28 9.73 12.78
CA GLU A 48 -20.12 10.44 11.50
C GLU A 48 -18.71 11.01 11.25
N LYS A 49 -17.79 10.98 12.23
CA LYS A 49 -16.47 11.62 12.12
C LYS A 49 -15.26 10.70 12.29
N ARG A 50 -15.43 9.39 12.36
CA ARG A 50 -14.30 8.47 12.42
C ARG A 50 -13.65 8.36 11.05
N SER A 51 -12.65 9.20 10.79
CA SER A 51 -11.76 8.99 9.65
C SER A 51 -10.99 7.69 9.88
N ALA A 52 -11.34 6.65 9.15
CA ALA A 52 -10.61 5.38 9.16
C ALA A 52 -9.18 5.52 8.60
N GLY A 53 -8.80 6.72 8.15
CA GLY A 53 -7.58 6.97 7.42
C GLY A 53 -7.64 6.39 6.00
N HIS A 54 -6.54 6.55 5.30
CA HIS A 54 -6.34 5.95 3.98
C HIS A 54 -5.31 4.83 4.08
N TRP A 55 -5.56 3.72 3.39
CA TRP A 55 -4.70 2.55 3.41
C TRP A 55 -3.80 2.50 2.18
N THR A 56 -2.54 2.24 2.43
CA THR A 56 -1.46 2.14 1.44
C THR A 56 -0.60 0.92 1.76
N VAL A 57 0.36 0.59 0.92
CA VAL A 57 1.29 -0.51 1.19
C VAL A 57 2.72 -0.17 0.82
N LEU A 58 3.65 -0.60 1.66
CA LEU A 58 5.08 -0.49 1.48
C LEU A 58 5.68 -1.89 1.32
N PHE A 59 6.45 -2.10 0.25
CA PHE A 59 7.14 -3.34 -0.06
C PHE A 59 8.64 -3.14 -0.03
N SER A 60 9.39 -4.11 0.47
CA SER A 60 10.83 -4.20 0.27
C SER A 60 11.14 -5.05 -0.96
N GLY A 61 11.91 -4.48 -1.86
CA GLY A 61 12.09 -4.91 -3.24
C GLY A 61 12.40 -6.38 -3.53
N TYR A 62 12.12 -6.78 -4.75
CA TYR A 62 12.09 -8.15 -5.26
C TYR A 62 13.42 -8.66 -5.79
N ASN A 63 14.34 -7.82 -6.14
CA ASN A 63 15.60 -8.17 -6.81
C ASN A 63 16.80 -8.09 -5.87
N VAL A 64 17.10 -9.17 -5.39
CA VAL A 64 18.24 -10.08 -5.18
C VAL A 64 19.65 -9.49 -5.02
N HIS A 65 19.86 -8.22 -5.18
CA HIS A 65 21.11 -7.57 -4.83
C HIS A 65 20.85 -6.66 -3.62
N GLU A 66 21.64 -6.80 -2.61
CA GLU A 66 21.62 -6.06 -1.36
C GLU A 66 21.20 -4.60 -1.59
N GLY A 67 20.06 -4.20 -1.03
CA GLY A 67 19.55 -2.83 -1.13
C GLY A 67 18.53 -2.55 -2.24
N GLY A 68 17.70 -3.52 -2.61
CA GLY A 68 16.58 -3.26 -3.53
C GLY A 68 15.69 -2.13 -3.02
N PRO A 69 15.12 -1.28 -3.93
CA PRO A 69 14.34 -0.12 -3.53
C PRO A 69 13.09 -0.53 -2.77
N LEU A 70 12.69 0.30 -1.82
CA LEU A 70 11.34 0.24 -1.29
C LEU A 70 10.36 0.66 -2.38
N SER A 71 9.21 0.00 -2.45
CA SER A 71 8.12 0.35 -3.34
C SER A 71 6.90 0.71 -2.52
N TYR A 72 6.33 1.87 -2.78
CA TYR A 72 5.14 2.38 -2.10
C TYR A 72 3.97 2.47 -3.08
N PHE A 73 2.83 1.91 -2.69
CA PHE A 73 1.60 1.99 -3.47
C PHE A 73 0.51 2.72 -2.68
N ASP A 74 -0.04 3.72 -3.31
CA ASP A 74 -1.20 4.49 -2.92
C ASP A 74 -2.21 4.48 -4.07
N SER A 75 -3.44 4.02 -3.85
CA SER A 75 -4.47 3.96 -4.89
C SER A 75 -4.88 5.34 -5.45
N PHE A 76 -4.61 6.43 -4.71
CA PHE A 76 -4.75 7.79 -5.22
C PHE A 76 -3.50 8.31 -5.95
N GLY A 77 -2.41 7.56 -5.94
CA GLY A 77 -1.15 7.96 -6.59
C GLY A 77 -0.46 9.15 -5.90
N VAL A 78 -0.66 9.33 -4.60
CA VAL A 78 -0.14 10.45 -3.84
C VAL A 78 1.09 10.03 -3.04
N TRP A 79 2.15 10.85 -3.11
CA TRP A 79 3.32 10.67 -2.28
C TRP A 79 3.02 11.02 -0.81
N PRO A 80 3.48 10.22 0.15
CA PRO A 80 3.26 10.51 1.58
C PRO A 80 3.88 11.84 1.99
N GLN A 81 3.08 12.70 2.62
CA GLN A 81 3.55 14.01 3.10
C GLN A 81 4.14 13.94 4.52
N ASN A 82 4.04 12.79 5.20
CA ASN A 82 4.56 12.64 6.56
C ASN A 82 6.08 12.52 6.54
N SER A 83 6.77 13.42 7.26
CA SER A 83 8.23 13.49 7.31
C SER A 83 8.86 12.26 7.97
N ASP A 84 8.20 11.68 8.98
CA ASP A 84 8.71 10.51 9.70
C ASP A 84 8.63 9.26 8.80
N PHE A 85 7.57 9.14 8.00
CA PHE A 85 7.47 8.11 6.97
C PHE A 85 8.62 8.21 5.97
N VAL A 86 8.82 9.39 5.39
CA VAL A 86 9.86 9.60 4.39
C VAL A 86 11.23 9.30 4.98
N LYS A 87 11.51 9.79 6.18
CA LYS A 87 12.76 9.52 6.89
C LYS A 87 12.95 8.02 7.12
N ALA A 88 11.96 7.34 7.69
CA ALA A 88 12.04 5.90 7.95
C ALA A 88 12.28 5.07 6.69
N CYS A 89 11.74 5.48 5.55
CA CYS A 89 11.98 4.83 4.26
C CYS A 89 13.40 5.11 3.74
N LEU A 90 13.87 6.34 3.80
CA LEU A 90 15.21 6.73 3.32
C LEU A 90 16.34 6.19 4.23
N ASP A 91 16.07 5.96 5.51
CA ASP A 91 17.01 5.26 6.42
C ASP A 91 17.21 3.78 6.03
N GLN A 92 16.32 3.21 5.20
CA GLN A 92 16.34 1.80 4.78
C GLN A 92 16.68 1.59 3.30
N SER A 93 16.52 2.61 2.46
CA SER A 93 16.73 2.52 1.01
C SER A 93 17.20 3.85 0.45
N GLU A 94 18.12 3.81 -0.51
CA GLU A 94 18.62 5.03 -1.18
C GLU A 94 17.51 5.78 -1.94
N TYR A 95 16.49 5.07 -2.41
CA TYR A 95 15.35 5.65 -3.11
C TYR A 95 14.10 4.78 -2.93
N ILE A 96 12.97 5.39 -3.16
CA ILE A 96 11.66 4.76 -3.05
C ILE A 96 10.95 4.88 -4.38
N LEU A 97 10.47 3.76 -4.89
CA LEU A 97 9.58 3.75 -6.05
C LEU A 97 8.14 3.94 -5.59
N TYR A 98 7.36 4.76 -6.27
CA TYR A 98 5.94 4.89 -5.99
C TYR A 98 5.12 5.05 -7.26
N ASN A 99 3.85 4.70 -7.21
CA ASN A 99 2.94 5.01 -8.29
C ASN A 99 2.52 6.49 -8.20
N ASN A 100 2.56 7.16 -9.35
CA ASN A 100 2.08 8.55 -9.50
C ASN A 100 0.78 8.61 -10.33
N ILE A 101 0.08 7.47 -10.41
CA ILE A 101 -1.16 7.33 -11.18
C ILE A 101 -2.28 7.03 -10.19
N CYS A 102 -3.33 7.85 -10.20
CA CYS A 102 -4.55 7.61 -9.45
C CYS A 102 -5.34 6.48 -10.13
N VAL A 103 -5.53 5.37 -9.41
CA VAL A 103 -6.28 4.20 -9.91
C VAL A 103 -7.62 4.00 -9.20
N GLN A 104 -7.88 4.73 -8.12
CA GLN A 104 -9.11 4.67 -7.35
C GLN A 104 -9.96 5.93 -7.59
N ASN A 105 -11.29 5.76 -7.68
CA ASN A 105 -12.21 6.89 -7.66
C ASN A 105 -12.18 7.57 -6.28
N VAL A 106 -12.01 8.88 -6.26
CA VAL A 106 -11.88 9.68 -5.02
C VAL A 106 -13.12 9.62 -4.12
N PHE A 107 -14.26 9.24 -4.66
CA PHE A 107 -15.52 9.07 -3.91
C PHE A 107 -15.77 7.61 -3.48
N ALA A 108 -14.89 6.67 -3.85
CA ALA A 108 -15.01 5.27 -3.48
C ALA A 108 -14.21 4.95 -2.21
N SER A 109 -14.71 4.02 -1.41
CA SER A 109 -14.03 3.50 -0.21
C SER A 109 -13.34 2.16 -0.48
N THR A 110 -12.73 2.01 -1.66
CA THR A 110 -12.13 0.77 -2.16
C THR A 110 -10.64 0.65 -1.90
N CYS A 111 -10.01 1.56 -1.14
CA CYS A 111 -8.58 1.48 -0.87
C CYS A 111 -8.14 0.13 -0.27
N PRO A 112 -8.87 -0.54 0.66
CA PRO A 112 -8.46 -1.84 1.15
C PRO A 112 -8.44 -2.91 0.04
N GLN A 113 -9.40 -2.90 -0.89
CA GLN A 113 -9.46 -3.82 -2.01
C GLN A 113 -8.29 -3.61 -2.97
N HIS A 114 -7.92 -2.36 -3.25
CA HIS A 114 -6.74 -2.02 -4.04
C HIS A 114 -5.45 -2.54 -3.38
N ILE A 115 -5.31 -2.38 -2.07
CA ILE A 115 -4.15 -2.87 -1.32
C ILE A 115 -4.04 -4.39 -1.42
N LEU A 116 -5.12 -5.12 -1.16
CA LEU A 116 -5.14 -6.58 -1.24
C LEU A 116 -4.85 -7.08 -2.67
N PHE A 117 -5.37 -6.41 -3.67
CA PHE A 117 -5.11 -6.72 -5.07
C PHE A 117 -3.62 -6.58 -5.44
N VAL A 118 -3.00 -5.47 -5.03
CA VAL A 118 -1.57 -5.25 -5.29
C VAL A 118 -0.71 -6.25 -4.51
N ILE A 119 -1.00 -6.50 -3.23
CA ILE A 119 -0.28 -7.50 -2.42
C ILE A 119 -0.36 -8.88 -3.08
N TYR A 120 -1.54 -9.32 -3.51
CA TYR A 120 -1.72 -10.62 -4.15
C TYR A 120 -0.83 -10.78 -5.39
N HIS A 121 -0.83 -9.79 -6.27
CA HIS A 121 -0.01 -9.83 -7.49
C HIS A 121 1.49 -9.70 -7.20
N TRP A 122 1.86 -8.91 -6.20
CA TRP A 122 3.25 -8.81 -5.75
C TRP A 122 3.72 -10.13 -5.14
N LEU A 123 2.91 -10.80 -4.32
CA LEU A 123 3.19 -12.13 -3.79
C LEU A 123 3.31 -13.17 -4.91
N SER A 124 2.63 -12.98 -6.03
CA SER A 124 2.72 -13.83 -7.22
C SER A 124 3.95 -13.54 -8.10
N GLY A 125 4.82 -12.61 -7.70
CA GLY A 125 6.08 -12.35 -8.37
C GLY A 125 6.15 -11.12 -9.26
N LYS A 126 5.09 -10.30 -9.33
CA LYS A 126 5.08 -9.09 -10.13
C LYS A 126 5.64 -7.91 -9.35
N CYS A 127 6.41 -7.05 -10.02
CA CYS A 127 6.78 -5.76 -9.45
C CYS A 127 5.63 -4.73 -9.59
N LEU A 128 5.72 -3.62 -8.87
CA LEU A 128 4.65 -2.61 -8.86
C LEU A 128 4.33 -2.07 -10.28
N SER A 129 5.35 -1.81 -11.09
CA SER A 129 5.16 -1.32 -12.46
C SER A 129 4.44 -2.33 -13.37
N GLU A 130 4.71 -3.62 -13.21
CA GLU A 130 4.01 -4.69 -13.93
C GLU A 130 2.55 -4.81 -13.48
N ILE A 131 2.29 -4.69 -12.17
CA ILE A 131 0.93 -4.72 -11.65
C ILE A 131 0.12 -3.55 -12.21
N LEU A 132 0.66 -2.34 -12.19
CA LEU A 132 -0.02 -1.15 -12.72
C LEU A 132 -0.30 -1.29 -14.22
N ARG A 133 0.68 -1.73 -15.01
CA ARG A 133 0.54 -1.87 -16.46
C ARG A 133 -0.40 -2.99 -16.88
N ASP A 134 -0.31 -4.15 -16.21
CA ASP A 134 -0.95 -5.38 -16.68
C ASP A 134 -2.30 -5.66 -16.02
N LYS A 135 -2.58 -5.05 -14.87
CA LYS A 135 -3.72 -5.38 -14.01
C LYS A 135 -4.70 -4.23 -13.83
N TYR A 136 -4.25 -2.99 -13.99
CA TYR A 136 -5.10 -1.81 -13.96
C TYR A 136 -5.33 -1.26 -15.35
N ASP A 137 -6.47 -0.62 -15.54
CA ASP A 137 -6.70 0.20 -16.73
C ASP A 137 -6.14 1.61 -16.49
N ILE A 138 -4.88 1.80 -16.90
CA ILE A 138 -4.19 3.09 -16.81
C ILE A 138 -4.28 3.89 -18.12
N THR A 139 -4.86 3.32 -19.16
CA THR A 139 -4.93 3.94 -20.49
C THR A 139 -6.12 4.86 -20.63
N THR A 140 -7.28 4.46 -20.08
CA THR A 140 -8.50 5.27 -20.13
C THR A 140 -8.63 6.22 -18.95
N LEU A 141 -7.73 6.12 -17.95
CA LEU A 141 -7.77 6.85 -16.67
C LEU A 141 -9.11 6.69 -15.94
N SER A 142 -9.82 5.59 -16.19
CA SER A 142 -11.11 5.32 -15.55
C SER A 142 -10.91 4.67 -14.18
N ALA A 143 -10.81 5.51 -13.15
CA ALA A 143 -10.70 5.04 -11.75
C ALA A 143 -11.89 4.14 -11.36
N THR A 144 -13.11 4.46 -11.80
CA THR A 144 -14.30 3.62 -11.55
C THR A 144 -14.15 2.21 -12.15
N LYS A 145 -13.56 2.08 -13.33
CA LYS A 145 -13.29 0.77 -13.92
C LYS A 145 -12.30 -0.03 -13.07
N ASN A 146 -11.29 0.61 -12.57
CA ASN A 146 -10.31 -0.01 -11.67
C ASN A 146 -10.94 -0.41 -10.32
N ASP A 147 -11.83 0.40 -9.75
CA ASP A 147 -12.61 0.04 -8.55
C ASP A 147 -13.45 -1.23 -8.78
N ASN A 148 -14.06 -1.37 -9.96
CA ASN A 148 -14.81 -2.56 -10.32
C ASN A 148 -13.89 -3.80 -10.43
N ILE A 149 -12.73 -3.66 -11.08
CA ILE A 149 -11.72 -4.74 -11.20
C ILE A 149 -11.32 -5.27 -9.81
N VAL A 150 -10.95 -4.38 -8.88
CA VAL A 150 -10.48 -4.82 -7.55
C VAL A 150 -11.63 -5.34 -6.68
N THR A 151 -12.84 -4.81 -6.83
CA THR A 151 -14.03 -5.29 -6.12
C THR A 151 -14.43 -6.69 -6.59
N GLU A 152 -14.45 -6.94 -7.89
CA GLU A 152 -14.71 -8.25 -8.46
C GLU A 152 -13.64 -9.27 -8.03
N PHE A 153 -12.39 -8.88 -8.09
CA PHE A 153 -11.28 -9.70 -7.62
C PHE A 153 -11.44 -10.06 -6.13
N TYR A 154 -11.78 -9.08 -5.28
CA TYR A 154 -11.98 -9.30 -3.85
C TYR A 154 -13.13 -10.29 -3.60
N ASN A 155 -14.27 -10.08 -4.22
CA ASN A 155 -15.44 -10.95 -4.06
C ASN A 155 -15.16 -12.38 -4.53
N THR A 156 -14.35 -12.56 -5.58
CA THR A 156 -14.02 -13.88 -6.13
C THR A 156 -13.02 -14.65 -5.27
N ASN A 157 -12.10 -13.98 -4.59
CA ASN A 157 -10.98 -14.64 -3.93
C ASN A 157 -11.07 -14.65 -2.40
N PHE A 158 -11.93 -13.81 -1.79
CA PHE A 158 -11.98 -13.63 -0.33
C PHE A 158 -13.38 -13.75 0.28
N ILE A 159 -14.43 -13.83 -0.51
CA ILE A 159 -15.82 -14.12 -0.08
C ILE A 159 -16.31 -15.39 -0.76
#